data_f60eeb614679f5879703ca9f7689bfa6
#
_entry.id   f60eeb614679f5879703ca9f7689bfa6
#
_cell.length_a   1.000
_cell.length_b   1.000
_cell.length_c   1.000
_cell.angle_alpha   90.00
_cell.angle_beta   90.00
_cell.angle_gamma   90.00
#
_symmetry.space_group_name_H-M   'P 1'
#
loop_
_entity.id
_entity.type
_entity.pdbx_description
1 polymer ?
#
loop_
_entity_poly.entity_id
_entity_poly.type
_entity_poly.pdbx_seq_one_letter_code
_entity_poly.pdbx_strand_id
1 'polypeptide(L)'
;MTLVQRLCVGAAALVLASTATQAAAETPSALSDRDASAYRAAFAAAEQGDFVGAQLELAGVKDASLLGYLSFRQLMHPTAHKATFEELSSWLGRFRDLPLADRVFSLAKQQKPAEATLLPVPAVAGMNSTRSEATFAARDAFYSGDVRTAHALAVQSADRWIAGLSAFRLRDYATAQDYFAQVAGDPDEDVWQRSAAAYWAFRSASIGGDRAIAQVFLRQAAATPQTFYGMIAGRQLQLAVAATSEIVPASYRPPAPPAPPRGGKGPSAELKRFMEEQPRAHRAAALVQIGRMEEARQELRVGLALAKTPVERDTWKALMAEITPGSGESVRPSYFTLGDYPLPPLEPKNGFAVDKALVYAIVRQESRFNPTAVSPVGALGLMQVMPASAALATGDDKLRSNHKLLLDPAINLDVGQAYINWLKDRGVGYDLFRIVAAYNGGPGAVLKTIRHVGEDDPLMLIESLPALETRDYVEKVVAGYWAYKRIFGEDTRSLDALVTGARSVDLRLDLPNTSGPQPQLTAQTLQVGVLQANDASALD
;
A
#
# COMPACT_ATOMS: atom_id res chain seq x y z
N MET A 1 80.95 6.04 15.61
CA MET A 1 81.01 7.50 15.66
C MET A 1 79.69 7.98 15.08
N THR A 2 78.87 8.61 15.67
CA THR A 2 78.37 9.42 16.77
C THR A 2 76.90 9.64 16.49
N LEU A 3 76.04 9.16 17.25
CA LEU A 3 75.28 9.78 18.33
C LEU A 3 74.88 11.23 18.05
N VAL A 4 73.61 11.51 17.75
CA VAL A 4 72.89 12.68 18.27
C VAL A 4 71.39 12.33 18.38
N GLN A 5 70.94 12.23 19.62
CA GLN A 5 69.52 12.27 20.03
C GLN A 5 69.00 13.71 19.79
N ARG A 6 67.78 13.78 19.28
CA ARG A 6 66.95 14.96 19.52
C ARG A 6 65.53 14.53 19.89
N LEU A 7 65.20 14.84 21.11
CA LEU A 7 63.83 14.90 21.62
C LEU A 7 62.96 15.74 20.73
N CYS A 8 61.79 15.25 20.37
CA CYS A 8 60.66 16.11 20.00
C CYS A 8 59.51 15.79 20.98
N VAL A 9 59.20 16.82 21.73
CA VAL A 9 58.07 16.89 22.66
C VAL A 9 56.78 16.73 21.87
N GLY A 10 56.03 15.68 22.15
CA GLY A 10 54.71 15.45 21.58
C GLY A 10 53.66 16.26 22.33
N ALA A 11 53.05 17.21 21.66
CA ALA A 11 51.81 17.83 22.11
C ALA A 11 50.66 16.86 21.83
N ALA A 12 50.15 16.25 22.87
CA ALA A 12 48.89 15.49 22.80
C ALA A 12 47.73 16.47 22.67
N ALA A 13 47.21 16.61 21.44
CA ALA A 13 45.94 17.26 21.20
C ALA A 13 44.82 16.31 21.64
N LEU A 14 44.21 16.59 22.80
CA LEU A 14 42.98 15.96 23.26
C LEU A 14 41.87 16.45 22.32
N VAL A 15 41.49 15.61 21.35
CA VAL A 15 40.26 15.78 20.59
C VAL A 15 39.12 15.29 21.51
N LEU A 16 38.48 16.25 22.18
CA LEU A 16 37.16 16.03 22.78
C LEU A 16 36.16 15.78 21.65
N ALA A 17 35.94 14.52 21.35
CA ALA A 17 34.77 14.09 20.58
C ALA A 17 33.53 14.38 21.42
N SER A 18 32.92 15.53 21.21
CA SER A 18 31.56 15.79 21.66
C SER A 18 30.64 14.86 20.88
N THR A 19 30.33 13.72 21.44
CA THR A 19 29.18 12.91 21.03
C THR A 19 27.95 13.74 21.34
N ALA A 20 27.49 14.51 20.35
CA ALA A 20 26.15 15.02 20.36
C ALA A 20 25.23 13.80 20.26
N THR A 21 24.79 13.33 21.41
CA THR A 21 23.65 12.41 21.50
C THR A 21 22.48 13.19 20.92
N GLN A 22 22.17 12.93 19.64
CA GLN A 22 20.88 13.33 19.08
C GLN A 22 19.83 12.66 19.96
N ALA A 23 19.20 13.45 20.84
CA ALA A 23 18.00 13.02 21.53
C ALA A 23 16.99 12.63 20.44
N ALA A 24 16.80 11.34 20.23
CA ALA A 24 15.67 10.84 19.46
C ALA A 24 14.44 11.47 20.13
N ALA A 25 13.60 12.13 19.33
CA ALA A 25 12.33 12.63 19.83
C ALA A 25 11.61 11.48 20.52
N GLU A 26 11.36 11.63 21.83
CA GLU A 26 10.67 10.61 22.61
C GLU A 26 9.28 10.41 22.00
N THR A 27 9.07 9.26 21.37
CA THR A 27 7.73 8.85 20.95
C THR A 27 6.82 8.79 22.18
N PRO A 28 5.57 9.27 22.12
CA PRO A 28 4.67 9.21 23.26
C PRO A 28 4.55 7.78 23.77
N SER A 29 4.98 7.55 25.00
CA SER A 29 4.90 6.25 25.66
C SER A 29 3.54 6.11 26.33
N ALA A 30 2.74 5.13 25.89
CA ALA A 30 1.46 4.78 26.49
C ALA A 30 1.64 3.67 27.55
N LEU A 31 2.56 2.74 27.30
CA LEU A 31 2.86 1.63 28.18
C LEU A 31 4.12 1.89 29.00
N SER A 32 4.20 1.29 30.21
CA SER A 32 5.47 1.16 30.89
C SER A 32 6.44 0.31 30.06
N ASP A 33 7.75 0.51 30.22
CA ASP A 33 8.76 -0.31 29.52
C ASP A 33 8.60 -1.81 29.81
N ARG A 34 8.18 -2.14 31.03
CA ARG A 34 7.88 -3.52 31.43
C ARG A 34 6.70 -4.08 30.64
N ASP A 35 5.57 -3.35 30.61
CA ASP A 35 4.37 -3.81 29.90
C ASP A 35 4.62 -3.88 28.39
N ALA A 36 5.34 -2.92 27.82
CA ALA A 36 5.73 -2.93 26.42
C ALA A 36 6.62 -4.13 26.06
N SER A 37 7.56 -4.50 26.95
CA SER A 37 8.40 -5.69 26.75
C SER A 37 7.59 -6.97 26.86
N ALA A 38 6.71 -7.08 27.85
CA ALA A 38 5.82 -8.22 28.06
C ALA A 38 4.87 -8.42 26.86
N TYR A 39 4.27 -7.35 26.35
CA TYR A 39 3.42 -7.45 25.16
C TYR A 39 4.20 -7.89 23.92
N ARG A 40 5.41 -7.37 23.68
CA ARG A 40 6.23 -7.84 22.55
C ARG A 40 6.52 -9.34 22.63
N ALA A 41 6.89 -9.84 23.81
CA ALA A 41 7.14 -11.26 24.03
C ALA A 41 5.85 -12.09 23.86
N ALA A 42 4.73 -11.64 24.44
CA ALA A 42 3.44 -12.32 24.32
C ALA A 42 2.93 -12.39 22.87
N PHE A 43 3.07 -11.32 22.08
CA PHE A 43 2.71 -11.34 20.68
C PHE A 43 3.60 -12.29 19.88
N ALA A 44 4.92 -12.31 20.15
CA ALA A 44 5.84 -13.23 19.50
C ALA A 44 5.51 -14.70 19.79
N ALA A 45 5.20 -15.04 21.04
CA ALA A 45 4.75 -16.38 21.43
C ALA A 45 3.43 -16.77 20.76
N ALA A 46 2.43 -15.87 20.77
CA ALA A 46 1.12 -16.12 20.15
C ALA A 46 1.23 -16.34 18.64
N GLU A 47 2.12 -15.63 17.95
CA GLU A 47 2.37 -15.82 16.51
C GLU A 47 3.04 -17.15 16.15
N GLN A 48 3.72 -17.76 17.13
CA GLN A 48 4.28 -19.10 17.02
C GLN A 48 3.29 -20.21 17.44
N GLY A 49 2.08 -19.82 17.89
CA GLY A 49 1.07 -20.73 18.39
C GLY A 49 1.28 -21.16 19.85
N ASP A 50 2.23 -20.58 20.56
CA ASP A 50 2.45 -20.78 22.00
C ASP A 50 1.56 -19.82 22.81
N PHE A 51 0.30 -20.17 22.96
CA PHE A 51 -0.68 -19.34 23.67
C PHE A 51 -0.50 -19.41 25.19
N VAL A 52 0.08 -20.51 25.71
CA VAL A 52 0.40 -20.66 27.13
C VAL A 52 1.58 -19.73 27.47
N GLY A 53 2.64 -19.77 26.68
CA GLY A 53 3.77 -18.84 26.81
C GLY A 53 3.32 -17.38 26.71
N ALA A 54 2.46 -17.06 25.75
CA ALA A 54 1.89 -15.71 25.62
C ALA A 54 1.14 -15.25 26.87
N GLN A 55 0.37 -16.13 27.51
CA GLN A 55 -0.32 -15.81 28.77
C GLN A 55 0.65 -15.63 29.95
N LEU A 56 1.72 -16.43 30.00
CA LEU A 56 2.75 -16.31 31.03
C LEU A 56 3.50 -14.97 30.93
N GLU A 57 3.81 -14.52 29.72
CA GLU A 57 4.44 -13.22 29.48
C GLU A 57 3.56 -12.05 29.97
N LEU A 58 2.24 -12.21 29.94
CA LEU A 58 1.30 -11.21 30.44
C LEU A 58 1.16 -11.22 31.98
N ALA A 59 1.74 -12.20 32.66
CA ALA A 59 1.65 -12.25 34.12
C ALA A 59 2.33 -11.02 34.74
N GLY A 60 1.52 -10.13 35.33
CA GLY A 60 1.98 -8.88 35.94
C GLY A 60 1.96 -7.66 35.00
N VAL A 61 1.42 -7.75 33.80
CA VAL A 61 1.07 -6.60 32.97
C VAL A 61 -0.08 -5.84 33.65
N LYS A 62 0.10 -4.54 33.78
CA LYS A 62 -0.90 -3.66 34.44
C LYS A 62 -1.85 -3.03 33.43
N ASP A 63 -1.36 -2.73 32.24
CA ASP A 63 -2.14 -2.12 31.17
C ASP A 63 -2.79 -3.20 30.32
N ALA A 64 -4.11 -3.32 30.40
CA ALA A 64 -4.89 -4.35 29.70
C ALA A 64 -5.33 -3.92 28.27
N SER A 65 -4.92 -2.75 27.80
CA SER A 65 -5.45 -2.14 26.56
C SER A 65 -5.24 -2.97 25.29
N LEU A 66 -4.19 -3.80 25.24
CA LEU A 66 -3.86 -4.62 24.07
C LEU A 66 -4.31 -6.08 24.16
N LEU A 67 -4.99 -6.50 25.23
CA LEU A 67 -5.44 -7.89 25.40
C LEU A 67 -6.37 -8.37 24.28
N GLY A 68 -7.23 -7.48 23.75
CA GLY A 68 -8.11 -7.80 22.64
C GLY A 68 -7.35 -8.10 21.36
N TYR A 69 -6.25 -7.40 21.10
CA TYR A 69 -5.38 -7.65 19.96
C TYR A 69 -4.63 -8.97 20.09
N LEU A 70 -4.12 -9.27 21.29
CA LEU A 70 -3.40 -10.53 21.52
C LEU A 70 -4.34 -11.73 21.42
N SER A 71 -5.50 -11.69 22.07
CA SER A 71 -6.48 -12.77 21.99
C SER A 71 -7.02 -12.96 20.56
N PHE A 72 -7.08 -11.89 19.76
CA PHE A 72 -7.37 -11.99 18.33
C PHE A 72 -6.33 -12.86 17.59
N ARG A 73 -5.02 -12.78 17.95
CA ARG A 73 -3.98 -13.63 17.34
C ARG A 73 -4.23 -15.12 17.59
N GLN A 74 -4.71 -15.47 18.79
CA GLN A 74 -5.12 -16.84 19.09
C GLN A 74 -6.31 -17.26 18.25
N LEU A 75 -7.39 -16.48 18.26
CA LEU A 75 -8.63 -16.81 17.53
C LEU A 75 -8.42 -16.96 16.01
N MET A 76 -7.49 -16.19 15.44
CA MET A 76 -7.22 -16.16 14.00
C MET A 76 -5.95 -16.91 13.63
N HIS A 77 -5.39 -17.72 14.54
CA HIS A 77 -4.16 -18.45 14.24
C HIS A 77 -4.40 -19.50 13.17
N PRO A 78 -3.57 -19.55 12.10
CA PRO A 78 -3.87 -20.37 10.91
C PRO A 78 -3.86 -21.87 11.16
N THR A 79 -3.11 -22.36 12.14
CA THR A 79 -2.87 -23.80 12.34
C THR A 79 -2.96 -24.27 13.79
N ALA A 80 -2.58 -23.44 14.77
CA ALA A 80 -2.48 -23.87 16.18
C ALA A 80 -3.80 -23.80 16.94
N HIS A 81 -4.80 -23.06 16.40
CA HIS A 81 -6.11 -22.94 17.04
C HIS A 81 -7.21 -22.82 15.97
N LYS A 82 -8.35 -23.47 16.23
CA LYS A 82 -9.57 -23.32 15.45
C LYS A 82 -10.62 -22.73 16.37
N ALA A 83 -10.90 -21.43 16.19
CA ALA A 83 -11.84 -20.73 17.04
C ALA A 83 -13.25 -21.32 16.94
N THR A 84 -13.90 -21.52 18.08
CA THR A 84 -15.30 -21.92 18.17
C THR A 84 -16.22 -20.71 18.12
N PHE A 85 -17.52 -20.95 17.86
CA PHE A 85 -18.52 -19.87 17.89
C PHE A 85 -18.58 -19.17 19.27
N GLU A 86 -18.48 -19.93 20.36
CA GLU A 86 -18.51 -19.43 21.73
C GLU A 86 -17.31 -18.50 22.02
N GLU A 87 -16.12 -18.89 21.60
CA GLU A 87 -14.91 -18.06 21.74
C GLU A 87 -15.04 -16.76 20.94
N LEU A 88 -15.50 -16.85 19.68
CA LEU A 88 -15.71 -15.67 18.83
C LEU A 88 -16.78 -14.74 19.39
N SER A 89 -17.91 -15.30 19.88
CA SER A 89 -18.99 -14.53 20.51
C SER A 89 -18.55 -13.87 21.82
N SER A 90 -17.80 -14.60 22.66
CA SER A 90 -17.22 -14.08 23.90
C SER A 90 -16.24 -12.94 23.63
N TRP A 91 -15.38 -13.09 22.63
CA TRP A 91 -14.43 -12.04 22.23
C TRP A 91 -15.18 -10.78 21.76
N LEU A 92 -16.21 -10.93 20.92
CA LEU A 92 -17.05 -9.82 20.46
C LEU A 92 -17.75 -9.12 21.64
N GLY A 93 -18.19 -9.87 22.66
CA GLY A 93 -18.79 -9.29 23.85
C GLY A 93 -17.85 -8.33 24.60
N ARG A 94 -16.53 -8.58 24.55
CA ARG A 94 -15.51 -7.82 25.28
C ARG A 94 -14.80 -6.76 24.46
N PHE A 95 -14.63 -6.99 23.16
CA PHE A 95 -13.72 -6.22 22.30
C PHE A 95 -14.38 -5.74 21.01
N ARG A 96 -15.71 -5.61 20.99
CA ARG A 96 -16.48 -5.19 19.83
C ARG A 96 -16.16 -3.77 19.34
N ASP A 97 -15.46 -2.98 20.13
CA ASP A 97 -15.01 -1.63 19.80
C ASP A 97 -13.68 -1.61 19.02
N LEU A 98 -12.98 -2.74 18.94
CA LEU A 98 -11.73 -2.81 18.18
C LEU A 98 -11.98 -2.83 16.66
N PRO A 99 -11.08 -2.26 15.87
CA PRO A 99 -11.14 -2.33 14.40
C PRO A 99 -11.20 -3.74 13.82
N LEU A 100 -10.74 -4.75 14.58
CA LEU A 100 -10.71 -6.17 14.21
C LEU A 100 -12.07 -6.86 14.36
N ALA A 101 -13.05 -6.22 14.99
CA ALA A 101 -14.31 -6.84 15.37
C ALA A 101 -15.16 -7.30 14.17
N ASP A 102 -15.12 -6.58 13.04
CA ASP A 102 -15.83 -6.96 11.82
C ASP A 102 -15.38 -8.32 11.29
N ARG A 103 -14.07 -8.61 11.38
CA ARG A 103 -13.51 -9.91 10.94
C ARG A 103 -13.95 -11.05 11.84
N VAL A 104 -13.93 -10.83 13.16
CA VAL A 104 -14.41 -11.84 14.13
C VAL A 104 -15.90 -12.07 13.97
N PHE A 105 -16.69 -11.01 13.77
CA PHE A 105 -18.14 -11.08 13.56
C PHE A 105 -18.49 -11.86 12.28
N SER A 106 -17.77 -11.61 11.19
CA SER A 106 -17.98 -12.33 9.93
C SER A 106 -17.72 -13.83 10.08
N LEU A 107 -16.65 -14.21 10.80
CA LEU A 107 -16.35 -15.62 11.07
C LEU A 107 -17.39 -16.24 12.01
N ALA A 108 -17.75 -15.54 13.09
CA ALA A 108 -18.78 -16.00 14.03
C ALA A 108 -20.14 -16.18 13.36
N LYS A 109 -20.51 -15.29 12.43
CA LYS A 109 -21.74 -15.40 11.64
C LYS A 109 -21.77 -16.66 10.78
N GLN A 110 -20.64 -17.05 10.19
CA GLN A 110 -20.53 -18.29 9.40
C GLN A 110 -20.65 -19.56 10.25
N GLN A 111 -20.22 -19.51 11.49
CA GLN A 111 -20.21 -20.64 12.42
C GLN A 111 -21.43 -20.66 13.35
N LYS A 112 -22.34 -19.67 13.23
CA LYS A 112 -23.46 -19.50 14.16
C LYS A 112 -24.41 -20.70 14.11
N PRO A 113 -24.64 -21.42 15.24
CA PRO A 113 -25.66 -22.42 15.35
C PRO A 113 -27.07 -21.85 15.16
N ALA A 114 -28.01 -22.65 14.62
CA ALA A 114 -29.39 -22.21 14.37
C ALA A 114 -30.10 -21.71 15.65
N GLU A 115 -29.78 -22.30 16.79
CA GLU A 115 -30.37 -22.02 18.10
C GLU A 115 -29.61 -20.94 18.91
N ALA A 116 -28.52 -20.39 18.37
CA ALA A 116 -27.68 -19.44 19.12
C ALA A 116 -28.38 -18.09 19.31
N THR A 117 -28.20 -17.52 20.51
CA THR A 117 -28.61 -16.16 20.86
C THR A 117 -28.00 -15.09 19.95
N LEU A 118 -28.43 -13.85 20.09
CA LEU A 118 -27.95 -12.71 19.30
C LEU A 118 -26.43 -12.57 19.43
N LEU A 119 -25.74 -12.55 18.28
CA LEU A 119 -24.30 -12.29 18.22
C LEU A 119 -24.04 -10.81 18.47
N PRO A 120 -23.09 -10.44 19.37
CA PRO A 120 -22.75 -9.04 19.61
C PRO A 120 -22.24 -8.37 18.30
N VAL A 121 -22.90 -7.30 17.89
CA VAL A 121 -22.53 -6.55 16.69
C VAL A 121 -21.33 -5.67 17.00
N PRO A 122 -20.33 -5.59 16.10
CA PRO A 122 -19.21 -4.65 16.24
C PRO A 122 -19.70 -3.22 16.45
N ALA A 123 -19.12 -2.53 17.44
CA ALA A 123 -19.50 -1.14 17.73
C ALA A 123 -18.97 -0.15 16.67
N VAL A 124 -17.99 -0.59 15.91
CA VAL A 124 -17.33 0.17 14.83
C VAL A 124 -17.54 -0.49 13.47
N ALA A 125 -18.64 -1.24 13.33
CA ALA A 125 -18.99 -1.92 12.09
C ALA A 125 -18.98 -0.92 10.91
N GLY A 126 -18.21 -1.25 9.88
CA GLY A 126 -18.07 -0.39 8.70
C GLY A 126 -17.20 0.84 8.89
N MET A 127 -16.71 1.16 10.10
CA MET A 127 -15.89 2.36 10.34
C MET A 127 -14.41 2.18 9.98
N ASN A 128 -13.94 0.95 9.76
CA ASN A 128 -12.68 0.70 9.05
C ASN A 128 -12.77 1.05 7.56
N SER A 129 -13.99 1.13 7.03
CA SER A 129 -14.29 1.86 5.83
C SER A 129 -14.93 3.17 6.28
N THR A 130 -14.37 4.29 5.96
CA THR A 130 -14.93 5.64 6.08
C THR A 130 -16.23 5.79 5.26
N ARG A 131 -16.99 4.72 5.04
CA ARG A 131 -18.02 4.62 4.01
C ARG A 131 -19.38 4.28 4.61
N SER A 132 -20.35 5.11 4.31
CA SER A 132 -21.76 4.84 4.61
C SER A 132 -22.27 3.63 3.81
N GLU A 133 -23.42 3.06 4.22
CA GLU A 133 -24.11 2.02 3.45
C GLU A 133 -24.37 2.44 1.99
N ALA A 134 -24.72 3.72 1.77
CA ALA A 134 -24.89 4.29 0.44
C ALA A 134 -23.59 4.30 -0.37
N THR A 135 -22.45 4.57 0.27
CA THR A 135 -21.13 4.48 -0.37
C THR A 135 -20.78 3.03 -0.75
N PHE A 136 -21.15 2.05 0.06
CA PHE A 136 -20.99 0.64 -0.30
C PHE A 136 -21.83 0.28 -1.51
N ALA A 137 -23.09 0.70 -1.56
CA ALA A 137 -23.98 0.45 -2.69
C ALA A 137 -23.46 1.08 -4.00
N ALA A 138 -22.92 2.32 -3.93
CA ALA A 138 -22.30 2.99 -5.08
C ALA A 138 -21.11 2.18 -5.62
N ARG A 139 -20.23 1.71 -4.74
CA ARG A 139 -19.06 0.93 -5.11
C ARG A 139 -19.42 -0.46 -5.63
N ASP A 140 -20.37 -1.14 -5.01
CA ASP A 140 -20.86 -2.43 -5.47
C ASP A 140 -21.45 -2.34 -6.88
N ALA A 141 -22.27 -1.32 -7.15
CA ALA A 141 -22.78 -1.03 -8.48
C ALA A 141 -21.66 -0.76 -9.50
N PHE A 142 -20.62 0.01 -9.11
CA PHE A 142 -19.48 0.30 -9.99
C PHE A 142 -18.70 -0.97 -10.35
N TYR A 143 -18.36 -1.78 -9.35
CA TYR A 143 -17.57 -3.00 -9.56
C TYR A 143 -18.37 -4.15 -10.18
N SER A 144 -19.69 -4.11 -10.11
CA SER A 144 -20.57 -5.03 -10.86
C SER A 144 -20.82 -4.59 -12.30
N GLY A 145 -20.39 -3.38 -12.67
CA GLY A 145 -20.53 -2.84 -14.03
C GLY A 145 -21.75 -1.95 -14.27
N ASP A 146 -22.63 -1.78 -13.29
CA ASP A 146 -23.75 -0.84 -13.38
C ASP A 146 -23.31 0.60 -13.10
N VAL A 147 -22.67 1.20 -14.10
CA VAL A 147 -22.02 2.50 -13.99
C VAL A 147 -23.01 3.65 -13.76
N ARG A 148 -24.24 3.55 -14.31
CA ARG A 148 -25.25 4.61 -14.15
C ARG A 148 -25.76 4.65 -12.72
N THR A 149 -26.12 3.50 -12.16
CA THR A 149 -26.53 3.39 -10.76
C THR A 149 -25.38 3.78 -9.84
N ALA A 150 -24.15 3.33 -10.14
CA ALA A 150 -22.95 3.71 -9.39
C ALA A 150 -22.79 5.23 -9.32
N HIS A 151 -22.92 5.93 -10.45
CA HIS A 151 -22.79 7.38 -10.50
C HIS A 151 -23.87 8.07 -9.64
N ALA A 152 -25.15 7.71 -9.80
CA ALA A 152 -26.25 8.30 -9.04
C ALA A 152 -26.06 8.12 -7.52
N LEU A 153 -25.71 6.91 -7.09
CA LEU A 153 -25.46 6.59 -5.69
C LEU A 153 -24.18 7.26 -5.15
N ALA A 154 -23.13 7.38 -5.95
CA ALA A 154 -21.89 8.04 -5.56
C ALA A 154 -22.09 9.54 -5.35
N VAL A 155 -22.87 10.20 -6.19
CA VAL A 155 -23.25 11.60 -6.01
C VAL A 155 -24.04 11.78 -4.72
N GLN A 156 -25.01 10.91 -4.47
CA GLN A 156 -25.85 10.97 -3.27
C GLN A 156 -25.04 10.71 -1.98
N SER A 157 -24.07 9.82 -2.03
CA SER A 157 -23.23 9.45 -0.87
C SER A 157 -21.96 10.30 -0.74
N ALA A 158 -21.76 11.27 -1.62
CA ALA A 158 -20.54 12.09 -1.71
C ALA A 158 -19.24 11.28 -1.89
N ASP A 159 -19.32 10.08 -2.51
CA ASP A 159 -18.14 9.32 -2.91
C ASP A 159 -17.56 9.92 -4.20
N ARG A 160 -16.79 11.00 -4.06
CA ARG A 160 -16.22 11.77 -5.17
C ARG A 160 -15.37 10.91 -6.11
N TRP A 161 -14.68 9.90 -5.57
CA TRP A 161 -13.84 8.99 -6.38
C TRP A 161 -14.67 8.14 -7.32
N ILE A 162 -15.70 7.46 -6.80
CA ILE A 162 -16.60 6.64 -7.63
C ILE A 162 -17.45 7.50 -8.55
N ALA A 163 -17.89 8.69 -8.11
CA ALA A 163 -18.59 9.64 -8.97
C ALA A 163 -17.73 10.04 -10.19
N GLY A 164 -16.44 10.35 -9.95
CA GLY A 164 -15.48 10.65 -11.02
C GLY A 164 -15.24 9.49 -11.98
N LEU A 165 -14.94 8.29 -11.45
CA LEU A 165 -14.72 7.09 -12.28
C LEU A 165 -15.97 6.71 -13.08
N SER A 166 -17.15 6.81 -12.47
CA SER A 166 -18.41 6.52 -13.15
C SER A 166 -18.72 7.54 -14.24
N ALA A 167 -18.55 8.83 -13.98
CA ALA A 167 -18.71 9.88 -14.98
C ALA A 167 -17.74 9.68 -16.16
N PHE A 168 -16.47 9.32 -15.88
CA PHE A 168 -15.48 9.01 -16.92
C PHE A 168 -15.92 7.85 -17.81
N ARG A 169 -16.42 6.76 -17.23
CA ARG A 169 -16.96 5.61 -17.98
C ARG A 169 -18.23 5.94 -18.76
N LEU A 170 -19.03 6.89 -18.28
CA LEU A 170 -20.20 7.43 -18.97
C LEU A 170 -19.82 8.46 -20.05
N ARG A 171 -18.53 8.73 -20.23
CA ARG A 171 -17.98 9.75 -21.15
C ARG A 171 -18.37 11.20 -20.81
N ASP A 172 -18.84 11.43 -19.58
CA ASP A 172 -19.03 12.77 -19.05
C ASP A 172 -17.72 13.27 -18.43
N TYR A 173 -16.82 13.70 -19.31
CA TYR A 173 -15.45 14.04 -18.92
C TYR A 173 -15.37 15.35 -18.14
N ALA A 174 -16.30 16.28 -18.35
CA ALA A 174 -16.36 17.51 -17.58
C ALA A 174 -16.70 17.22 -16.11
N THR A 175 -17.77 16.47 -15.87
CA THR A 175 -18.17 16.02 -14.52
C THR A 175 -17.08 15.15 -13.88
N ALA A 176 -16.45 14.25 -14.63
CA ALA A 176 -15.36 13.44 -14.14
C ALA A 176 -14.17 14.29 -13.67
N GLN A 177 -13.75 15.28 -14.48
CA GLN A 177 -12.69 16.22 -14.14
C GLN A 177 -12.98 16.94 -12.83
N ASP A 178 -14.21 17.45 -12.65
CA ASP A 178 -14.60 18.21 -11.47
C ASP A 178 -14.51 17.36 -10.19
N TYR A 179 -14.98 16.11 -10.22
CA TYR A 179 -14.87 15.21 -9.08
C TYR A 179 -13.43 14.85 -8.78
N PHE A 180 -12.64 14.51 -9.79
CA PHE A 180 -11.23 14.20 -9.60
C PHE A 180 -10.43 15.42 -9.11
N ALA A 181 -10.73 16.63 -9.58
CA ALA A 181 -10.10 17.85 -9.10
C ALA A 181 -10.38 18.08 -7.60
N GLN A 182 -11.59 17.79 -7.13
CA GLN A 182 -11.94 17.87 -5.71
C GLN A 182 -11.11 16.88 -4.87
N VAL A 183 -10.96 15.63 -5.33
CA VAL A 183 -10.13 14.62 -4.64
C VAL A 183 -8.65 15.02 -4.67
N ALA A 184 -8.14 15.47 -5.81
CA ALA A 184 -6.75 15.89 -5.98
C ALA A 184 -6.37 17.10 -5.12
N GLY A 185 -7.33 17.98 -4.84
CA GLY A 185 -7.16 19.18 -4.00
C GLY A 185 -7.45 18.95 -2.52
N ASP A 186 -7.95 17.79 -2.12
CA ASP A 186 -8.34 17.52 -0.74
C ASP A 186 -7.11 17.16 0.12
N PRO A 187 -6.72 17.98 1.09
CA PRO A 187 -5.59 17.69 1.95
C PRO A 187 -5.81 16.51 2.90
N ASP A 188 -7.06 16.08 3.09
CA ASP A 188 -7.41 14.95 3.95
C ASP A 188 -7.28 13.59 3.23
N GLU A 189 -7.15 13.60 1.90
CA GLU A 189 -6.86 12.40 1.12
C GLU A 189 -5.36 12.08 1.14
N ASP A 190 -5.02 10.80 1.09
CA ASP A 190 -3.62 10.39 1.04
C ASP A 190 -2.93 10.79 -0.28
N VAL A 191 -1.60 10.82 -0.27
CA VAL A 191 -0.80 11.28 -1.41
C VAL A 191 -0.97 10.41 -2.65
N TRP A 192 -1.20 9.09 -2.50
CA TRP A 192 -1.43 8.18 -3.61
C TRP A 192 -2.77 8.46 -4.27
N GLN A 193 -3.82 8.62 -3.45
CA GLN A 193 -5.16 8.95 -3.93
C GLN A 193 -5.21 10.32 -4.60
N ARG A 194 -4.54 11.36 -4.05
CA ARG A 194 -4.45 12.69 -4.67
C ARG A 194 -3.69 12.66 -5.99
N SER A 195 -2.60 11.89 -6.06
CA SER A 195 -1.85 11.70 -7.31
C SER A 195 -2.68 10.99 -8.37
N ALA A 196 -3.39 9.93 -7.99
CA ALA A 196 -4.32 9.24 -8.86
C ALA A 196 -5.40 10.18 -9.39
N ALA A 197 -6.04 10.94 -8.49
CA ALA A 197 -7.08 11.87 -8.84
C ALA A 197 -6.59 12.99 -9.79
N ALA A 198 -5.40 13.53 -9.54
CA ALA A 198 -4.80 14.51 -10.45
C ALA A 198 -4.54 13.90 -11.84
N TYR A 199 -4.07 12.66 -11.91
CA TYR A 199 -3.85 12.00 -13.19
C TYR A 199 -5.18 11.70 -13.92
N TRP A 200 -6.22 11.28 -13.21
CA TRP A 200 -7.54 11.06 -13.80
C TRP A 200 -8.22 12.37 -14.22
N ALA A 201 -8.02 13.48 -13.48
CA ALA A 201 -8.44 14.82 -13.90
C ALA A 201 -7.70 15.25 -15.19
N PHE A 202 -6.38 14.99 -15.28
CA PHE A 202 -5.61 15.18 -16.50
C PHE A 202 -6.21 14.41 -17.68
N ARG A 203 -6.50 13.12 -17.53
CA ARG A 203 -7.11 12.29 -18.57
C ARG A 203 -8.45 12.86 -19.04
N SER A 204 -9.31 13.23 -18.06
CA SER A 204 -10.63 13.80 -18.33
C SER A 204 -10.54 15.12 -19.10
N ALA A 205 -9.70 16.06 -18.65
CA ALA A 205 -9.47 17.33 -19.31
C ALA A 205 -8.88 17.17 -20.72
N SER A 206 -7.95 16.22 -20.90
CA SER A 206 -7.32 15.94 -22.19
C SER A 206 -8.34 15.45 -23.22
N ILE A 207 -9.23 14.54 -22.84
CA ILE A 207 -10.30 14.01 -23.72
C ILE A 207 -11.36 15.10 -23.94
N GLY A 208 -11.69 15.88 -22.91
CA GLY A 208 -12.63 17.01 -23.01
C GLY A 208 -12.11 18.20 -23.81
N GLY A 209 -10.84 18.17 -24.24
CA GLY A 209 -10.23 19.19 -25.11
C GLY A 209 -9.61 20.38 -24.40
N ASP A 210 -9.64 20.45 -23.06
CA ASP A 210 -9.00 21.52 -22.28
C ASP A 210 -7.52 21.19 -22.00
N ARG A 211 -6.69 21.52 -22.99
CA ARG A 211 -5.24 21.25 -22.90
C ARG A 211 -4.53 22.03 -21.80
N ALA A 212 -4.99 23.24 -21.48
CA ALA A 212 -4.36 24.09 -20.47
C ALA A 212 -4.57 23.49 -19.08
N ILE A 213 -5.80 23.14 -18.75
CA ILE A 213 -6.15 22.50 -17.47
C ILE A 213 -5.53 21.11 -17.38
N ALA A 214 -5.52 20.33 -18.47
CA ALA A 214 -4.87 19.03 -18.51
C ALA A 214 -3.39 19.12 -18.10
N GLN A 215 -2.65 20.10 -18.62
CA GLN A 215 -1.24 20.30 -18.24
C GLN A 215 -1.04 20.70 -16.77
N VAL A 216 -1.99 21.37 -16.16
CA VAL A 216 -1.95 21.68 -14.71
C VAL A 216 -2.05 20.40 -13.90
N PHE A 217 -3.04 19.54 -14.19
CA PHE A 217 -3.24 18.30 -13.47
C PHE A 217 -2.13 17.29 -13.72
N LEU A 218 -1.57 17.21 -14.93
CA LEU A 218 -0.42 16.35 -15.22
C LEU A 218 0.80 16.73 -14.37
N ARG A 219 1.09 18.03 -14.25
CA ARG A 219 2.17 18.51 -13.37
C ARG A 219 1.87 18.26 -11.90
N GLN A 220 0.61 18.39 -11.48
CA GLN A 220 0.20 18.10 -10.11
C GLN A 220 0.43 16.61 -9.77
N ALA A 221 0.04 15.68 -10.64
CA ALA A 221 0.32 14.26 -10.44
C ALA A 221 1.82 13.96 -10.41
N ALA A 222 2.60 14.56 -11.33
CA ALA A 222 4.05 14.37 -11.42
C ALA A 222 4.82 14.95 -10.21
N ALA A 223 4.22 15.82 -9.42
CA ALA A 223 4.83 16.37 -8.20
C ALA A 223 5.05 15.30 -7.11
N THR A 224 4.46 14.12 -7.26
CA THR A 224 4.57 12.99 -6.31
C THR A 224 5.20 11.76 -6.98
N PRO A 225 6.49 11.83 -7.38
CA PRO A 225 7.15 10.82 -8.23
C PRO A 225 7.33 9.45 -7.57
N GLN A 226 7.05 9.31 -6.27
CA GLN A 226 7.07 8.06 -5.53
C GLN A 226 5.79 7.24 -5.68
N THR A 227 4.72 7.83 -6.22
CA THR A 227 3.44 7.16 -6.45
C THR A 227 3.36 6.58 -7.86
N PHE A 228 2.50 5.59 -8.04
CA PHE A 228 2.25 4.97 -9.35
C PHE A 228 1.86 6.01 -10.42
N TYR A 229 0.83 6.80 -10.15
CA TYR A 229 0.37 7.82 -11.09
C TYR A 229 1.34 8.99 -11.24
N GLY A 230 2.10 9.30 -10.19
CA GLY A 230 3.18 10.29 -10.26
C GLY A 230 4.33 9.87 -11.18
N MET A 231 4.70 8.59 -11.18
CA MET A 231 5.69 8.03 -12.12
C MET A 231 5.20 8.11 -13.57
N ILE A 232 3.94 7.75 -13.82
CA ILE A 232 3.31 7.81 -15.15
C ILE A 232 3.30 9.26 -15.64
N ALA A 233 2.80 10.18 -14.82
CA ALA A 233 2.74 11.61 -15.16
C ALA A 233 4.13 12.22 -15.42
N GLY A 234 5.10 11.90 -14.57
CA GLY A 234 6.48 12.37 -14.73
C GLY A 234 7.11 11.87 -16.02
N ARG A 235 6.90 10.59 -16.37
CA ARG A 235 7.40 10.03 -17.62
C ARG A 235 6.72 10.67 -18.84
N GLN A 236 5.43 10.90 -18.77
CA GLN A 236 4.68 11.56 -19.85
C GLN A 236 5.17 12.98 -20.12
N LEU A 237 5.47 13.76 -19.07
CA LEU A 237 6.08 15.09 -19.20
C LEU A 237 7.48 15.02 -19.83
N GLN A 238 8.32 14.06 -19.43
CA GLN A 238 9.66 13.89 -20.01
C GLN A 238 9.61 13.59 -21.50
N LEU A 239 8.71 12.71 -21.92
CA LEU A 239 8.54 12.36 -23.34
C LEU A 239 7.97 13.51 -24.16
N ALA A 240 7.05 14.30 -23.60
CA ALA A 240 6.52 15.49 -24.27
C ALA A 240 7.61 16.54 -24.53
N VAL A 241 8.51 16.77 -23.56
CA VAL A 241 9.67 17.68 -23.73
C VAL A 241 10.62 17.14 -24.79
N ALA A 242 10.94 15.86 -24.78
CA ALA A 242 11.82 15.24 -25.78
C ALA A 242 11.26 15.34 -27.21
N ALA A 243 9.92 15.25 -27.38
CA ALA A 243 9.26 15.31 -28.69
C ALA A 243 9.20 16.73 -29.28
N THR A 244 9.22 17.78 -28.44
CA THR A 244 9.12 19.19 -28.90
C THR A 244 10.44 19.80 -29.30
N SER A 245 11.58 19.11 -29.09
CA SER A 245 12.94 19.60 -29.38
C SER A 245 13.26 21.01 -28.82
N GLU A 246 12.43 21.57 -27.98
CA GLU A 246 12.73 22.78 -27.24
C GLU A 246 13.66 22.41 -26.09
N ILE A 247 14.92 22.83 -26.21
CA ILE A 247 15.91 22.77 -25.12
C ILE A 247 15.36 23.63 -23.99
N VAL A 248 14.66 23.03 -23.04
CA VAL A 248 14.37 23.69 -21.78
C VAL A 248 15.70 23.83 -21.05
N PRO A 249 16.14 25.06 -20.74
CA PRO A 249 17.40 25.25 -20.03
C PRO A 249 17.43 24.40 -18.77
N ALA A 250 18.57 23.80 -18.45
CA ALA A 250 18.82 22.97 -17.28
C ALA A 250 18.61 23.71 -15.93
N SER A 251 18.03 24.89 -15.96
CA SER A 251 17.80 25.79 -14.82
C SER A 251 16.38 25.76 -14.24
N TYR A 252 15.48 24.87 -14.71
CA TYR A 252 14.21 24.68 -13.98
C TYR A 252 14.49 23.97 -12.65
N ARG A 253 14.72 24.79 -11.63
CA ARG A 253 14.70 24.39 -10.23
C ARG A 253 13.26 24.57 -9.77
N PRO A 254 12.50 23.50 -9.44
CA PRO A 254 11.19 23.68 -8.83
C PRO A 254 11.34 24.57 -7.59
N PRO A 255 10.36 25.43 -7.29
CA PRO A 255 10.41 26.24 -6.09
C PRO A 255 10.66 25.33 -4.90
N ALA A 256 11.63 25.70 -4.05
CA ALA A 256 11.94 24.96 -2.85
C ALA A 256 10.66 24.84 -2.02
N PRO A 257 10.29 23.62 -1.54
CA PRO A 257 9.17 23.47 -0.63
C PRO A 257 9.39 24.38 0.59
N PRO A 258 8.32 24.92 1.20
CA PRO A 258 8.45 25.66 2.45
C PRO A 258 9.23 24.78 3.44
N ALA A 259 10.19 25.38 4.13
CA ALA A 259 11.00 24.70 5.11
C ALA A 259 10.08 24.01 6.12
N PRO A 260 10.32 22.74 6.47
CA PRO A 260 9.51 22.06 7.48
C PRO A 260 9.56 22.88 8.77
N PRO A 261 8.46 22.94 9.53
CA PRO A 261 8.50 23.53 10.85
C PRO A 261 9.63 22.84 11.63
N ARG A 262 10.54 23.63 12.15
CA ARG A 262 11.70 23.14 12.92
C ARG A 262 11.19 22.31 14.06
N GLY A 263 11.54 21.02 14.06
CA GLY A 263 11.21 20.09 15.10
C GLY A 263 11.57 20.67 16.46
N GLY A 264 10.59 20.82 17.29
CA GLY A 264 10.75 21.21 18.65
C GLY A 264 9.81 20.36 19.49
N LYS A 265 10.38 19.81 20.54
CA LYS A 265 9.72 19.29 21.74
C LYS A 265 8.83 18.09 21.49
N GLY A 266 9.02 17.05 22.29
CA GLY A 266 8.16 15.87 22.37
C GLY A 266 6.66 16.19 22.45
N PRO A 267 5.78 15.18 22.46
CA PRO A 267 4.34 15.34 22.29
C PRO A 267 3.80 16.45 23.17
N SER A 268 2.94 17.29 22.58
CA SER A 268 2.35 18.39 23.35
C SER A 268 1.63 17.85 24.57
N ALA A 269 1.59 18.65 25.65
CA ALA A 269 0.84 18.27 26.87
C ALA A 269 -0.62 17.90 26.55
N GLU A 270 -1.18 18.51 25.52
CA GLU A 270 -2.52 18.24 25.02
C GLU A 270 -2.65 16.84 24.42
N LEU A 271 -1.69 16.39 23.60
CA LEU A 271 -1.69 15.04 23.04
C LEU A 271 -1.48 13.97 24.11
N LYS A 272 -0.63 14.23 25.11
CA LYS A 272 -0.48 13.32 26.25
C LYS A 272 -1.80 13.14 27.00
N ARG A 273 -2.47 14.23 27.31
CA ARG A 273 -3.78 14.21 27.96
C ARG A 273 -4.83 13.50 27.11
N PHE A 274 -4.83 13.74 25.79
CA PHE A 274 -5.74 13.08 24.87
C PHE A 274 -5.55 11.55 24.86
N MET A 275 -4.31 11.07 24.90
CA MET A 275 -4.03 9.63 25.01
C MET A 275 -4.46 9.04 26.37
N GLU A 276 -4.39 9.82 27.45
CA GLU A 276 -4.86 9.38 28.77
C GLU A 276 -6.39 9.30 28.85
N GLU A 277 -7.09 10.24 28.22
CA GLU A 277 -8.55 10.36 28.25
C GLU A 277 -9.26 9.50 27.19
N GLN A 278 -8.61 9.18 26.07
CA GLN A 278 -9.19 8.45 24.96
C GLN A 278 -8.60 7.04 24.84
N PRO A 279 -9.36 5.98 25.22
CA PRO A 279 -8.84 4.60 25.22
C PRO A 279 -8.30 4.15 23.85
N ARG A 280 -8.90 4.63 22.77
CA ARG A 280 -8.47 4.33 21.40
C ARG A 280 -7.13 5.00 21.04
N ALA A 281 -6.94 6.25 21.47
CA ALA A 281 -5.68 6.97 21.29
C ALA A 281 -4.56 6.31 22.11
N HIS A 282 -4.86 5.89 23.33
CA HIS A 282 -3.96 5.12 24.17
C HIS A 282 -3.52 3.80 23.48
N ARG A 283 -4.49 3.01 22.98
CA ARG A 283 -4.19 1.77 22.25
C ARG A 283 -3.34 2.02 21.01
N ALA A 284 -3.63 3.08 20.25
CA ALA A 284 -2.83 3.41 19.07
C ALA A 284 -1.37 3.68 19.45
N ALA A 285 -1.11 4.48 20.48
CA ALA A 285 0.23 4.76 20.96
C ALA A 285 0.92 3.50 21.55
N ALA A 286 0.19 2.68 22.30
CA ALA A 286 0.68 1.40 22.83
C ALA A 286 1.10 0.43 21.71
N LEU A 287 0.30 0.33 20.64
CA LEU A 287 0.61 -0.49 19.46
C LEU A 287 1.86 0.01 18.73
N VAL A 288 2.02 1.33 18.57
CA VAL A 288 3.25 1.93 18.01
C VAL A 288 4.45 1.56 18.88
N GLN A 289 4.35 1.70 20.20
CA GLN A 289 5.43 1.44 21.15
C GLN A 289 5.93 -0.01 21.07
N ILE A 290 5.06 -0.96 20.74
CA ILE A 290 5.44 -2.37 20.57
C ILE A 290 5.71 -2.78 19.11
N GLY A 291 5.71 -1.82 18.16
CA GLY A 291 6.02 -2.06 16.75
C GLY A 291 4.84 -2.53 15.89
N ARG A 292 3.61 -2.46 16.39
CA ARG A 292 2.38 -2.90 15.70
C ARG A 292 1.74 -1.75 14.92
N MET A 293 2.48 -1.26 13.92
CA MET A 293 2.12 -0.04 13.19
C MET A 293 0.80 -0.14 12.41
N GLU A 294 0.47 -1.32 11.85
CA GLU A 294 -0.75 -1.46 11.05
C GLU A 294 -1.99 -1.43 11.93
N GLU A 295 -1.95 -2.14 13.05
CA GLU A 295 -3.05 -2.10 14.04
C GLU A 295 -3.20 -0.69 14.64
N ALA A 296 -2.09 0.01 14.87
CA ALA A 296 -2.11 1.40 15.32
C ALA A 296 -2.80 2.32 14.32
N ARG A 297 -2.48 2.18 13.03
CA ARG A 297 -3.14 2.96 11.97
C ARG A 297 -4.65 2.69 11.88
N GLN A 298 -5.07 1.45 12.13
CA GLN A 298 -6.50 1.11 12.16
C GLN A 298 -7.21 1.83 13.31
N GLU A 299 -6.61 1.86 14.52
CA GLU A 299 -7.15 2.61 15.65
C GLU A 299 -7.26 4.11 15.35
N LEU A 300 -6.22 4.70 14.75
CA LEU A 300 -6.21 6.10 14.37
C LEU A 300 -7.29 6.44 13.32
N ARG A 301 -7.44 5.61 12.28
CA ARG A 301 -8.49 5.78 11.27
C ARG A 301 -9.89 5.75 11.89
N VAL A 302 -10.15 4.77 12.74
CA VAL A 302 -11.45 4.67 13.43
C VAL A 302 -11.66 5.84 14.39
N GLY A 303 -10.62 6.27 15.12
CA GLY A 303 -10.69 7.44 15.98
C GLY A 303 -11.05 8.71 15.22
N LEU A 304 -10.40 8.94 14.08
CA LEU A 304 -10.69 10.06 13.19
C LEU A 304 -12.12 10.00 12.63
N ALA A 305 -12.58 8.81 12.24
CA ALA A 305 -13.95 8.61 11.74
C ALA A 305 -15.03 8.84 12.80
N LEU A 306 -14.73 8.58 14.06
CA LEU A 306 -15.63 8.79 15.20
C LEU A 306 -15.62 10.22 15.74
N ALA A 307 -14.67 11.06 15.34
CA ALA A 307 -14.52 12.42 15.81
C ALA A 307 -15.77 13.27 15.50
N LYS A 308 -16.39 13.81 16.56
CA LYS A 308 -17.66 14.53 16.47
C LYS A 308 -17.48 16.02 16.20
N THR A 309 -16.33 16.58 16.55
CA THR A 309 -16.05 18.01 16.41
C THR A 309 -14.81 18.24 15.53
N PRO A 310 -14.69 19.40 14.89
CA PRO A 310 -13.46 19.77 14.17
C PRO A 310 -12.21 19.72 15.05
N VAL A 311 -12.30 20.19 16.30
CA VAL A 311 -11.19 20.19 17.26
C VAL A 311 -10.74 18.76 17.57
N GLU A 312 -11.67 17.86 17.86
CA GLU A 312 -11.36 16.44 18.10
C GLU A 312 -10.70 15.81 16.86
N ARG A 313 -11.20 16.11 15.67
CA ARG A 313 -10.61 15.64 14.39
C ARG A 313 -9.18 16.13 14.21
N ASP A 314 -8.92 17.40 14.49
CA ASP A 314 -7.58 17.97 14.40
C ASP A 314 -6.63 17.36 15.45
N THR A 315 -7.14 17.04 16.64
CA THR A 315 -6.34 16.33 17.67
C THR A 315 -5.99 14.91 17.22
N TRP A 316 -6.92 14.17 16.58
CA TRP A 316 -6.62 12.86 15.99
C TRP A 316 -5.58 12.95 14.88
N LYS A 317 -5.66 13.96 14.01
CA LYS A 317 -4.66 14.20 12.96
C LYS A 317 -3.29 14.52 13.55
N ALA A 318 -3.25 15.36 14.58
CA ALA A 318 -2.01 15.69 15.29
C ALA A 318 -1.39 14.46 15.96
N LEU A 319 -2.20 13.61 16.61
CA LEU A 319 -1.74 12.36 17.19
C LEU A 319 -1.19 11.42 16.12
N MET A 320 -1.87 11.29 14.99
CA MET A 320 -1.42 10.47 13.86
C MET A 320 -0.05 10.93 13.35
N ALA A 321 0.15 12.24 13.17
CA ALA A 321 1.41 12.81 12.74
C ALA A 321 2.55 12.57 13.76
N GLU A 322 2.24 12.60 15.05
CA GLU A 322 3.22 12.45 16.12
C GLU A 322 3.68 11.00 16.30
N ILE A 323 2.74 10.05 16.38
CA ILE A 323 3.06 8.65 16.74
C ILE A 323 3.34 7.75 15.53
N THR A 324 3.01 8.20 14.30
CA THR A 324 3.35 7.50 13.06
C THR A 324 4.20 8.40 12.16
N PRO A 325 5.42 8.79 12.59
CA PRO A 325 6.30 9.63 11.78
C PRO A 325 6.55 8.97 10.43
N GLY A 326 6.10 9.62 9.36
CA GLY A 326 6.14 9.09 7.98
C GLY A 326 4.77 8.75 7.39
N SER A 327 3.69 8.75 8.18
CA SER A 327 2.31 8.69 7.68
C SER A 327 1.63 10.07 7.63
N GLY A 328 2.14 11.04 8.39
CA GLY A 328 1.82 12.46 8.22
C GLY A 328 2.73 13.01 7.14
N GLU A 329 2.15 13.52 6.08
CA GLU A 329 2.85 14.15 4.98
C GLU A 329 3.72 15.31 5.46
N SER A 330 4.97 15.02 5.77
CA SER A 330 5.99 15.97 5.38
C SER A 330 6.16 15.74 3.87
N VAL A 331 5.65 16.66 3.06
CA VAL A 331 6.01 16.77 1.66
C VAL A 331 7.53 17.00 1.60
N ARG A 332 8.30 15.92 1.77
CA ARG A 332 9.64 15.88 1.25
C ARG A 332 9.43 15.61 -0.24
N PRO A 333 10.02 16.41 -1.13
CA PRO A 333 10.23 15.95 -2.48
C PRO A 333 11.07 14.68 -2.31
N SER A 334 10.44 13.53 -2.33
CA SER A 334 11.17 12.28 -2.23
C SER A 334 11.77 12.03 -3.59
N TYR A 335 12.98 12.53 -3.76
CA TYR A 335 13.91 11.81 -4.60
C TYR A 335 13.90 10.39 -4.06
N PHE A 336 13.79 9.37 -4.94
CA PHE A 336 13.97 7.99 -4.56
C PHE A 336 15.23 7.88 -3.71
N THR A 337 15.07 7.73 -2.41
CA THR A 337 16.22 7.43 -1.58
C THR A 337 16.44 5.93 -1.69
N LEU A 338 17.67 5.50 -1.90
CA LEU A 338 18.04 4.07 -1.88
C LEU A 338 17.51 3.36 -0.62
N GLY A 339 17.29 4.12 0.47
CA GLY A 339 16.69 3.61 1.71
C GLY A 339 15.24 3.12 1.59
N ASP A 340 14.48 3.64 0.63
CA ASP A 340 13.08 3.21 0.42
C ASP A 340 12.98 1.91 -0.39
N TYR A 341 14.07 1.52 -1.08
CA TYR A 341 14.18 0.34 -1.93
C TYR A 341 15.39 -0.52 -1.54
N PRO A 342 15.30 -1.29 -0.44
CA PRO A 342 16.38 -2.17 -0.01
C PRO A 342 16.81 -3.15 -1.10
N LEU A 343 18.11 -3.46 -1.13
CA LEU A 343 18.72 -4.40 -2.08
C LEU A 343 19.42 -5.57 -1.34
N PRO A 344 18.75 -6.29 -0.43
CA PRO A 344 19.37 -7.49 0.11
C PRO A 344 19.61 -8.51 -1.01
N PRO A 345 20.64 -9.35 -0.92
CA PRO A 345 20.86 -10.38 -1.92
C PRO A 345 19.69 -11.37 -1.91
N LEU A 346 18.98 -11.47 -3.04
CA LEU A 346 17.97 -12.48 -3.28
C LEU A 346 18.57 -13.52 -4.23
N GLU A 347 18.65 -14.75 -3.77
CA GLU A 347 19.27 -15.86 -4.49
C GLU A 347 18.26 -17.01 -4.65
N PRO A 348 17.40 -16.97 -5.69
CA PRO A 348 16.54 -18.11 -6.00
C PRO A 348 17.41 -19.33 -6.29
N LYS A 349 16.99 -20.51 -5.83
CA LYS A 349 17.75 -21.75 -5.99
C LYS A 349 18.11 -22.05 -7.45
N ASN A 350 17.22 -21.74 -8.38
CA ASN A 350 17.40 -21.97 -9.81
C ASN A 350 17.64 -20.65 -10.60
N GLY A 351 17.96 -19.54 -9.90
CA GLY A 351 18.12 -18.23 -10.49
C GLY A 351 16.79 -17.51 -10.79
N PHE A 352 16.88 -16.37 -11.46
CA PHE A 352 15.71 -15.59 -11.81
C PHE A 352 15.05 -16.10 -13.09
N ALA A 353 13.85 -16.66 -12.97
CA ALA A 353 13.00 -17.11 -14.10
C ALA A 353 11.99 -16.04 -14.56
N VAL A 354 11.84 -14.96 -13.79
CA VAL A 354 11.10 -13.75 -14.11
C VAL A 354 11.99 -12.53 -13.87
N ASP A 355 11.56 -11.36 -14.35
CA ASP A 355 12.33 -10.12 -14.16
C ASP A 355 12.71 -9.92 -12.70
N LYS A 356 14.02 -9.74 -12.45
CA LYS A 356 14.57 -9.54 -11.10
C LYS A 356 13.93 -8.37 -10.38
N ALA A 357 13.69 -7.25 -11.07
CA ALA A 357 13.06 -6.07 -10.48
C ALA A 357 11.63 -6.36 -10.02
N LEU A 358 10.89 -7.21 -10.75
CA LEU A 358 9.54 -7.63 -10.35
C LEU A 358 9.57 -8.49 -9.08
N VAL A 359 10.53 -9.41 -8.98
CA VAL A 359 10.72 -10.23 -7.77
C VAL A 359 11.01 -9.33 -6.56
N TYR A 360 11.93 -8.35 -6.69
CA TYR A 360 12.24 -7.40 -5.62
C TYR A 360 11.02 -6.56 -5.21
N ALA A 361 10.23 -6.10 -6.18
CA ALA A 361 9.02 -5.32 -5.91
C ALA A 361 7.96 -6.12 -5.13
N ILE A 362 7.74 -7.39 -5.53
CA ILE A 362 6.82 -8.29 -4.84
C ILE A 362 7.34 -8.59 -3.42
N VAL A 363 8.59 -9.02 -3.27
CA VAL A 363 9.17 -9.32 -1.95
C VAL A 363 9.11 -8.12 -1.01
N ARG A 364 9.37 -6.91 -1.53
CA ARG A 364 9.24 -5.67 -0.76
C ARG A 364 7.81 -5.45 -0.27
N GLN A 365 6.81 -5.67 -1.11
CA GLN A 365 5.42 -5.47 -0.76
C GLN A 365 4.88 -6.56 0.18
N GLU A 366 5.25 -7.82 -0.05
CA GLU A 366 4.74 -8.99 0.67
C GLU A 366 5.32 -9.13 2.08
N SER A 367 6.63 -9.14 2.20
CA SER A 367 7.32 -9.48 3.45
C SER A 367 8.25 -8.38 3.97
N ARG A 368 8.47 -7.31 3.21
CA ARG A 368 9.55 -6.35 3.47
C ARG A 368 10.91 -7.05 3.65
N PHE A 369 11.15 -8.06 2.82
CA PHE A 369 12.37 -8.91 2.84
C PHE A 369 12.51 -9.77 4.11
N ASN A 370 11.43 -10.05 4.83
CA ASN A 370 11.46 -10.99 5.96
C ASN A 370 11.24 -12.43 5.47
N PRO A 371 12.27 -13.32 5.50
CA PRO A 371 12.13 -14.68 4.99
C PRO A 371 11.24 -15.58 5.86
N THR A 372 11.04 -15.20 7.12
CA THR A 372 10.21 -15.96 8.06
C THR A 372 8.80 -15.39 8.22
N ALA A 373 8.40 -14.49 7.33
CA ALA A 373 7.08 -13.87 7.40
C ALA A 373 5.96 -14.92 7.23
N VAL A 374 4.96 -14.85 8.11
CA VAL A 374 3.74 -15.67 8.06
C VAL A 374 2.55 -14.74 8.15
N SER A 375 1.68 -14.78 7.13
CA SER A 375 0.47 -13.95 7.15
C SER A 375 -0.62 -14.58 8.02
N PRO A 376 -1.60 -13.80 8.49
CA PRO A 376 -2.74 -14.31 9.24
C PRO A 376 -3.59 -15.35 8.49
N VAL A 377 -3.46 -15.41 7.17
CA VAL A 377 -4.18 -16.36 6.32
C VAL A 377 -3.30 -17.53 5.86
N GLY A 378 -2.05 -17.62 6.35
CA GLY A 378 -1.13 -18.72 6.11
C GLY A 378 -0.26 -18.58 4.86
N ALA A 379 -0.09 -17.39 4.31
CA ALA A 379 0.91 -17.13 3.29
C ALA A 379 2.31 -17.07 3.94
N LEU A 380 3.34 -17.59 3.26
CA LEU A 380 4.65 -17.90 3.85
C LEU A 380 5.81 -17.28 3.08
N GLY A 381 6.82 -16.83 3.82
CA GLY A 381 8.14 -16.46 3.34
C GLY A 381 8.21 -15.14 2.59
N LEU A 382 9.33 -14.94 1.86
CA LEU A 382 9.65 -13.68 1.17
C LEU A 382 8.55 -13.21 0.22
N MET A 383 8.00 -14.10 -0.58
CA MET A 383 6.97 -13.81 -1.59
C MET A 383 5.54 -14.13 -1.11
N GLN A 384 5.36 -14.46 0.17
CA GLN A 384 4.06 -14.74 0.80
C GLN A 384 3.19 -15.70 -0.02
N VAL A 385 3.75 -16.85 -0.39
CA VAL A 385 3.03 -17.83 -1.21
C VAL A 385 2.18 -18.72 -0.31
N MET A 386 0.91 -18.91 -0.70
CA MET A 386 0.02 -19.86 -0.04
C MET A 386 0.45 -21.29 -0.34
N PRO A 387 0.51 -22.22 0.65
CA PRO A 387 0.90 -23.62 0.43
C PRO A 387 0.15 -24.33 -0.69
N ALA A 388 -1.16 -24.06 -0.81
CA ALA A 388 -1.97 -24.62 -1.88
C ALA A 388 -1.57 -24.08 -3.27
N SER A 389 -1.29 -22.77 -3.37
CA SER A 389 -0.83 -22.13 -4.61
C SER A 389 0.58 -22.58 -4.98
N ALA A 390 1.44 -22.77 -3.99
CA ALA A 390 2.80 -23.32 -4.17
C ALA A 390 2.77 -24.71 -4.82
N ALA A 391 2.00 -25.62 -4.25
CA ALA A 391 1.86 -26.98 -4.78
C ALA A 391 1.23 -26.98 -6.19
N LEU A 392 0.23 -26.11 -6.41
CA LEU A 392 -0.45 -26.01 -7.70
C LEU A 392 0.49 -25.48 -8.80
N ALA A 393 1.31 -24.49 -8.50
CA ALA A 393 2.20 -23.85 -9.46
C ALA A 393 3.44 -24.70 -9.79
N THR A 394 3.92 -25.48 -8.84
CA THR A 394 5.13 -26.29 -8.99
C THR A 394 4.86 -27.76 -9.33
N GLY A 395 3.64 -28.25 -9.04
CA GLY A 395 3.31 -29.68 -9.11
C GLY A 395 3.88 -30.50 -7.93
N ASP A 396 4.46 -29.85 -6.91
CA ASP A 396 4.99 -30.53 -5.72
C ASP A 396 4.00 -30.46 -4.55
N ASP A 397 3.24 -31.56 -4.34
CA ASP A 397 2.26 -31.64 -3.26
C ASP A 397 2.86 -31.60 -1.84
N LYS A 398 4.17 -31.83 -1.69
CA LYS A 398 4.84 -31.69 -0.38
C LYS A 398 4.73 -30.28 0.17
N LEU A 399 4.65 -29.28 -0.71
CA LEU A 399 4.52 -27.87 -0.32
C LEU A 399 3.18 -27.55 0.37
N ARG A 400 2.15 -28.42 0.24
CA ARG A 400 0.87 -28.24 0.95
C ARG A 400 0.99 -28.50 2.45
N SER A 401 1.84 -29.44 2.86
CA SER A 401 1.95 -29.90 4.24
C SER A 401 3.26 -29.53 4.92
N ASN A 402 4.35 -29.42 4.16
CA ASN A 402 5.66 -29.05 4.71
C ASN A 402 5.92 -27.54 4.57
N HIS A 403 5.30 -26.77 5.45
CA HIS A 403 5.41 -25.32 5.46
C HIS A 403 6.83 -24.79 5.67
N LYS A 404 7.73 -25.60 6.30
CA LYS A 404 9.13 -25.21 6.51
C LYS A 404 9.89 -24.99 5.20
N LEU A 405 9.51 -25.71 4.14
CA LEU A 405 10.11 -25.51 2.82
C LEU A 405 9.85 -24.11 2.25
N LEU A 406 8.66 -23.54 2.52
CA LEU A 406 8.29 -22.20 2.07
C LEU A 406 8.90 -21.08 2.93
N LEU A 407 9.53 -21.40 4.06
CA LEU A 407 10.30 -20.46 4.87
C LEU A 407 11.80 -20.45 4.49
N ASP A 408 12.25 -21.39 3.63
CA ASP A 408 13.55 -21.30 2.99
C ASP A 408 13.54 -20.21 1.91
N PRO A 409 14.41 -19.19 2.01
CA PRO A 409 14.37 -18.05 1.10
C PRO A 409 14.57 -18.44 -0.37
N ALA A 410 15.51 -19.35 -0.66
CA ALA A 410 15.85 -19.74 -2.02
C ALA A 410 14.71 -20.56 -2.67
N ILE A 411 14.09 -21.46 -1.89
CA ILE A 411 12.92 -22.23 -2.32
C ILE A 411 11.71 -21.31 -2.50
N ASN A 412 11.47 -20.40 -1.56
CA ASN A 412 10.33 -19.49 -1.61
C ASN A 412 10.37 -18.58 -2.86
N LEU A 413 11.55 -18.07 -3.19
CA LEU A 413 11.77 -17.28 -4.41
C LEU A 413 11.50 -18.10 -5.69
N ASP A 414 11.94 -19.35 -5.76
CA ASP A 414 11.63 -20.22 -6.91
C ASP A 414 10.13 -20.48 -7.03
N VAL A 415 9.49 -20.81 -5.92
CA VAL A 415 8.04 -21.10 -5.87
C VAL A 415 7.22 -19.86 -6.24
N GLY A 416 7.58 -18.69 -5.74
CA GLY A 416 6.92 -17.42 -6.08
C GLY A 416 7.02 -17.11 -7.58
N GLN A 417 8.19 -17.32 -8.18
CA GLN A 417 8.39 -17.17 -9.62
C GLN A 417 7.60 -18.22 -10.42
N ALA A 418 7.56 -19.46 -9.95
CA ALA A 418 6.72 -20.50 -10.56
C ALA A 418 5.23 -20.12 -10.53
N TYR A 419 4.77 -19.51 -9.44
CA TYR A 419 3.40 -19.02 -9.34
C TYR A 419 3.12 -17.86 -10.32
N ILE A 420 4.04 -16.92 -10.49
CA ILE A 420 3.92 -15.87 -11.52
C ILE A 420 3.81 -16.50 -12.92
N ASN A 421 4.64 -17.48 -13.25
CA ASN A 421 4.60 -18.18 -14.53
C ASN A 421 3.29 -18.97 -14.71
N TRP A 422 2.82 -19.63 -13.65
CA TRP A 422 1.54 -20.33 -13.65
C TRP A 422 0.36 -19.38 -13.95
N LEU A 423 0.36 -18.17 -13.37
CA LEU A 423 -0.68 -17.15 -13.61
C LEU A 423 -0.76 -16.75 -15.09
N LYS A 424 0.37 -16.64 -15.79
CA LYS A 424 0.40 -16.28 -17.23
C LYS A 424 -0.46 -17.24 -18.08
N ASP A 425 -0.45 -18.53 -17.71
CA ASP A 425 -1.17 -19.58 -18.44
C ASP A 425 -2.66 -19.66 -18.03
N ARG A 426 -3.12 -18.77 -17.12
CA ARG A 426 -4.49 -18.75 -16.60
C ARG A 426 -5.33 -17.57 -17.13
N GLY A 427 -4.98 -17.09 -18.31
CA GLY A 427 -5.75 -16.07 -19.02
C GLY A 427 -5.33 -14.62 -18.76
N VAL A 428 -4.37 -14.40 -17.85
CA VAL A 428 -3.83 -13.04 -17.60
C VAL A 428 -2.73 -12.66 -18.60
N GLY A 429 -2.08 -13.65 -19.22
CA GLY A 429 -1.03 -13.46 -20.21
C GLY A 429 0.21 -12.78 -19.65
N TYR A 430 0.90 -12.00 -20.47
CA TYR A 430 2.12 -11.28 -20.10
C TYR A 430 1.86 -9.83 -19.66
N ASP A 431 0.62 -9.43 -19.48
CA ASP A 431 0.29 -8.09 -19.01
C ASP A 431 0.73 -7.89 -17.56
N LEU A 432 1.61 -6.92 -17.32
CA LEU A 432 2.21 -6.63 -16.02
C LEU A 432 1.13 -6.36 -14.94
N PHE A 433 0.11 -5.57 -15.28
CA PHE A 433 -0.92 -5.20 -14.30
C PHE A 433 -1.81 -6.39 -13.95
N ARG A 434 -2.16 -7.18 -14.95
CA ARG A 434 -2.97 -8.39 -14.75
C ARG A 434 -2.22 -9.44 -13.96
N ILE A 435 -0.90 -9.63 -14.22
CA ILE A 435 -0.05 -10.55 -13.44
C ILE A 435 -0.01 -10.11 -11.97
N VAL A 436 0.28 -8.85 -11.71
CA VAL A 436 0.40 -8.31 -10.33
C VAL A 436 -0.96 -8.36 -9.63
N ALA A 437 -2.05 -7.98 -10.29
CA ALA A 437 -3.40 -8.09 -9.74
C ALA A 437 -3.79 -9.55 -9.43
N ALA A 438 -3.47 -10.48 -10.34
CA ALA A 438 -3.77 -11.89 -10.16
C ALA A 438 -2.92 -12.56 -9.07
N TYR A 439 -1.71 -12.06 -8.85
CA TYR A 439 -0.85 -12.54 -7.76
C TYR A 439 -1.49 -12.33 -6.39
N ASN A 440 -2.05 -11.14 -6.15
CA ASN A 440 -2.72 -10.79 -4.89
C ASN A 440 -4.18 -11.28 -4.85
N GLY A 441 -4.98 -10.94 -5.85
CA GLY A 441 -6.43 -11.16 -5.86
C GLY A 441 -6.89 -12.44 -6.56
N GLY A 442 -5.97 -13.19 -7.16
CA GLY A 442 -6.25 -14.38 -7.97
C GLY A 442 -6.71 -14.05 -9.40
N PRO A 443 -6.45 -14.95 -10.38
CA PRO A 443 -6.78 -14.71 -11.79
C PRO A 443 -8.28 -14.58 -12.06
N GLY A 444 -9.11 -15.25 -11.28
CA GLY A 444 -10.57 -15.20 -11.43
C GLY A 444 -11.16 -13.81 -11.23
N ALA A 445 -10.65 -13.04 -10.26
CA ALA A 445 -11.09 -11.67 -10.00
C ALA A 445 -10.73 -10.74 -11.18
N VAL A 446 -9.51 -10.86 -11.69
CA VAL A 446 -9.03 -10.08 -12.84
C VAL A 446 -9.86 -10.37 -14.08
N LEU A 447 -10.06 -11.64 -14.43
CA LEU A 447 -10.84 -12.06 -15.60
C LEU A 447 -12.31 -11.66 -15.49
N LYS A 448 -12.88 -11.66 -14.28
CA LYS A 448 -14.23 -11.15 -14.05
C LYS A 448 -14.29 -9.64 -14.31
N THR A 449 -13.33 -8.88 -13.82
CA THR A 449 -13.28 -7.42 -14.03
C THR A 449 -13.14 -7.08 -15.52
N ILE A 450 -12.28 -7.78 -16.25
CA ILE A 450 -12.10 -7.58 -17.71
C ILE A 450 -13.44 -7.72 -18.45
N ARG A 451 -14.28 -8.69 -18.09
CA ARG A 451 -15.61 -8.87 -18.73
C ARG A 451 -16.55 -7.68 -18.53
N HIS A 452 -16.36 -6.88 -17.47
CA HIS A 452 -17.22 -5.72 -17.20
C HIS A 452 -16.66 -4.41 -17.75
N VAL A 453 -15.33 -4.31 -17.89
CA VAL A 453 -14.65 -3.05 -18.22
C VAL A 453 -14.06 -3.07 -19.62
N GLY A 454 -13.76 -4.26 -20.16
CA GLY A 454 -13.00 -4.44 -21.39
C GLY A 454 -11.48 -4.47 -21.12
N GLU A 455 -10.72 -4.56 -22.19
CA GLU A 455 -9.26 -4.71 -22.15
C GLU A 455 -8.50 -3.46 -22.62
N ASP A 456 -9.22 -2.44 -23.07
CA ASP A 456 -8.63 -1.32 -23.82
C ASP A 456 -7.98 -0.24 -22.93
N ASP A 457 -8.31 -0.22 -21.64
CA ASP A 457 -7.77 0.77 -20.70
C ASP A 457 -7.19 0.07 -19.47
N PRO A 458 -5.86 -0.14 -19.43
CA PRO A 458 -5.21 -0.82 -18.31
C PRO A 458 -5.34 -0.08 -16.96
N LEU A 459 -5.45 1.24 -16.97
CA LEU A 459 -5.65 2.01 -15.75
C LEU A 459 -7.10 1.89 -15.25
N MET A 460 -8.08 1.94 -16.14
CA MET A 460 -9.48 1.70 -15.76
C MET A 460 -9.70 0.27 -15.27
N LEU A 461 -8.97 -0.71 -15.80
CA LEU A 461 -8.99 -2.08 -15.31
C LEU A 461 -8.56 -2.14 -13.84
N ILE A 462 -7.44 -1.48 -13.47
CA ILE A 462 -6.96 -1.43 -12.07
C ILE A 462 -8.04 -0.82 -11.18
N GLU A 463 -8.56 0.35 -11.53
CA GLU A 463 -9.55 1.07 -10.72
C GLU A 463 -10.88 0.33 -10.61
N SER A 464 -11.15 -0.60 -11.50
CA SER A 464 -12.37 -1.41 -11.51
C SER A 464 -12.22 -2.76 -10.78
N LEU A 465 -11.04 -3.09 -10.25
CA LEU A 465 -10.87 -4.25 -9.39
C LEU A 465 -11.67 -4.07 -8.10
N PRO A 466 -12.54 -5.02 -7.69
CA PRO A 466 -13.44 -4.80 -6.55
C PRO A 466 -12.70 -4.71 -5.20
N ALA A 467 -11.59 -5.44 -5.04
CA ALA A 467 -10.82 -5.42 -3.80
C ALA A 467 -9.88 -4.21 -3.75
N LEU A 468 -10.09 -3.32 -2.76
CA LEU A 468 -9.20 -2.17 -2.52
C LEU A 468 -7.75 -2.64 -2.31
N GLU A 469 -7.56 -3.70 -1.53
CA GLU A 469 -6.24 -4.28 -1.27
C GLU A 469 -5.51 -4.62 -2.58
N THR A 470 -6.22 -5.22 -3.55
CA THR A 470 -5.61 -5.59 -4.83
C THR A 470 -5.28 -4.37 -5.68
N ARG A 471 -6.10 -3.31 -5.68
CA ARG A 471 -5.77 -2.04 -6.37
C ARG A 471 -4.50 -1.42 -5.80
N ASP A 472 -4.47 -1.23 -4.48
CA ASP A 472 -3.30 -0.71 -3.76
C ASP A 472 -2.06 -1.56 -3.98
N TYR A 473 -2.23 -2.87 -4.06
CA TYR A 473 -1.14 -3.81 -4.34
C TYR A 473 -0.55 -3.58 -5.74
N VAL A 474 -1.40 -3.48 -6.77
CA VAL A 474 -0.94 -3.22 -8.15
C VAL A 474 -0.17 -1.92 -8.21
N GLU A 475 -0.70 -0.84 -7.68
CA GLU A 475 -0.02 0.46 -7.71
C GLU A 475 1.34 0.41 -7.02
N LYS A 476 1.42 -0.18 -5.83
CA LYS A 476 2.66 -0.24 -5.04
C LYS A 476 3.71 -1.17 -5.63
N VAL A 477 3.29 -2.33 -6.15
CA VAL A 477 4.22 -3.29 -6.76
C VAL A 477 4.73 -2.78 -8.09
N VAL A 478 3.88 -2.22 -8.93
CA VAL A 478 4.31 -1.71 -10.25
C VAL A 478 5.18 -0.46 -10.10
N ALA A 479 4.83 0.46 -9.20
CA ALA A 479 5.72 1.58 -8.87
C ALA A 479 7.08 1.09 -8.35
N GLY A 480 7.07 0.08 -7.47
CA GLY A 480 8.28 -0.58 -6.98
C GLY A 480 9.08 -1.24 -8.09
N TYR A 481 8.42 -1.91 -9.02
CA TYR A 481 9.03 -2.54 -10.17
C TYR A 481 9.80 -1.53 -11.03
N TRP A 482 9.16 -0.44 -11.45
CA TRP A 482 9.83 0.60 -12.22
C TRP A 482 10.95 1.29 -11.44
N ALA A 483 10.81 1.42 -10.11
CA ALA A 483 11.88 1.94 -9.27
C ALA A 483 13.10 1.00 -9.26
N TYR A 484 12.89 -0.31 -9.07
CA TYR A 484 13.98 -1.29 -9.09
C TYR A 484 14.63 -1.41 -10.47
N LYS A 485 13.87 -1.33 -11.57
CA LYS A 485 14.45 -1.26 -12.93
C LYS A 485 15.47 -0.13 -13.04
N ARG A 486 15.09 1.08 -12.60
CA ARG A 486 15.99 2.25 -12.60
C ARG A 486 17.20 2.07 -11.69
N ILE A 487 17.02 1.48 -10.50
CA ILE A 487 18.11 1.20 -9.56
C ILE A 487 19.10 0.20 -10.16
N PHE A 488 18.62 -0.78 -10.91
CA PHE A 488 19.47 -1.74 -11.63
C PHE A 488 20.08 -1.17 -12.93
N GLY A 489 19.76 0.07 -13.29
CA GLY A 489 20.23 0.71 -14.52
C GLY A 489 19.57 0.18 -15.78
N GLU A 490 18.36 -0.35 -15.64
CA GLU A 490 17.60 -0.96 -16.73
C GLU A 490 16.47 -0.02 -17.22
N ASP A 491 16.08 -0.19 -18.49
CA ASP A 491 15.00 0.57 -19.10
C ASP A 491 13.62 0.19 -18.51
N THR A 492 12.68 1.15 -18.55
CA THR A 492 11.28 0.97 -18.16
C THR A 492 10.36 1.08 -19.38
N ARG A 493 10.56 0.20 -20.38
CA ARG A 493 9.80 0.24 -21.65
C ARG A 493 8.32 -0.04 -21.46
N SER A 494 7.96 -0.82 -20.43
CA SER A 494 6.57 -1.03 -20.02
C SER A 494 5.90 0.28 -19.60
N LEU A 495 6.62 1.16 -18.88
CA LEU A 495 6.15 2.50 -18.53
C LEU A 495 6.01 3.38 -19.79
N ASP A 496 6.98 3.31 -20.71
CA ASP A 496 6.94 4.04 -21.97
C ASP A 496 5.74 3.62 -22.83
N ALA A 497 5.49 2.32 -22.92
CA ALA A 497 4.32 1.78 -23.61
C ALA A 497 3.00 2.30 -23.01
N LEU A 498 2.90 2.30 -21.68
CA LEU A 498 1.70 2.80 -20.99
C LEU A 498 1.45 4.29 -21.30
N VAL A 499 2.47 5.14 -21.18
CA VAL A 499 2.31 6.60 -21.38
C VAL A 499 2.12 6.98 -22.85
N THR A 500 2.43 6.09 -23.78
CA THR A 500 2.15 6.23 -25.22
C THR A 500 0.81 5.59 -25.64
N GLY A 501 0.02 5.10 -24.68
CA GLY A 501 -1.34 4.64 -24.92
C GLY A 501 -1.48 3.15 -25.24
N ALA A 502 -0.52 2.31 -24.82
CA ALA A 502 -0.66 0.87 -24.98
C ALA A 502 -1.89 0.36 -24.21
N ARG A 503 -2.70 -0.48 -24.88
CA ARG A 503 -3.88 -1.12 -24.29
C ARG A 503 -3.53 -2.26 -23.32
N SER A 504 -2.30 -2.78 -23.40
CA SER A 504 -1.74 -3.81 -22.52
C SER A 504 -0.28 -3.49 -22.25
N VAL A 505 0.14 -3.66 -21.01
CA VAL A 505 1.50 -3.36 -20.54
C VAL A 505 2.29 -4.66 -20.47
N ASP A 506 2.86 -5.07 -21.61
CA ASP A 506 3.57 -6.35 -21.71
C ASP A 506 4.89 -6.34 -20.94
N LEU A 507 5.00 -7.22 -19.94
CA LEU A 507 6.19 -7.36 -19.10
C LEU A 507 7.45 -7.72 -19.91
N ARG A 508 7.30 -8.39 -21.06
CA ARG A 508 8.41 -8.77 -21.94
C ARG A 508 9.14 -7.58 -22.56
N LEU A 509 8.50 -6.41 -22.63
CA LEU A 509 9.13 -5.18 -23.11
C LEU A 509 10.38 -4.80 -22.29
N ASP A 510 10.39 -5.12 -21.01
CA ASP A 510 11.46 -4.77 -20.07
C ASP A 510 12.56 -5.85 -19.97
N LEU A 511 12.43 -6.97 -20.70
CA LEU A 511 13.45 -8.03 -20.72
C LEU A 511 14.65 -7.64 -21.59
N PRO A 512 15.89 -8.07 -21.25
CA PRO A 512 17.15 -7.58 -21.85
C PRO A 512 17.33 -7.81 -23.36
N ASN A 513 16.53 -8.66 -24.02
CA ASN A 513 16.74 -9.08 -25.41
C ASN A 513 15.53 -8.91 -26.34
N THR A 514 14.57 -8.09 -25.99
CA THR A 514 13.48 -7.80 -26.91
C THR A 514 13.88 -6.71 -27.90
N SER A 515 14.46 -7.11 -29.04
CA SER A 515 14.63 -6.28 -30.25
C SER A 515 13.27 -6.01 -30.92
N GLY A 516 12.28 -5.53 -30.17
CA GLY A 516 11.04 -5.03 -30.72
C GLY A 516 11.24 -3.61 -31.28
N PRO A 517 10.47 -3.18 -32.29
CA PRO A 517 10.54 -1.81 -32.75
C PRO A 517 10.28 -0.88 -31.60
N GLN A 518 11.23 0.04 -31.33
CA GLN A 518 11.01 1.11 -30.37
C GLN A 518 9.78 1.88 -30.83
N PRO A 519 8.81 2.17 -29.94
CA PRO A 519 7.72 3.05 -30.30
C PRO A 519 8.32 4.38 -30.76
N GLN A 520 8.12 4.73 -32.03
CA GLN A 520 8.53 6.02 -32.55
C GLN A 520 7.63 7.09 -31.90
N LEU A 521 8.22 7.82 -30.96
CA LEU A 521 7.58 8.90 -30.24
C LEU A 521 7.44 10.11 -31.17
N THR A 522 6.29 10.28 -31.77
CA THR A 522 5.92 11.53 -32.44
C THR A 522 5.01 12.34 -31.52
N ALA A 523 5.06 13.67 -31.64
CA ALA A 523 4.17 14.57 -30.88
C ALA A 523 2.68 14.22 -31.11
N GLN A 524 2.33 13.65 -32.27
CA GLN A 524 1.02 13.10 -32.58
C GLN A 524 0.69 11.84 -31.77
N THR A 525 1.64 10.94 -31.52
CA THR A 525 1.43 9.70 -30.77
C THR A 525 1.13 9.98 -29.29
N LEU A 526 1.75 11.02 -28.71
CA LEU A 526 1.47 11.47 -27.35
C LEU A 526 0.08 12.11 -27.19
N GLN A 527 -0.46 12.68 -28.27
CA GLN A 527 -1.83 13.22 -28.30
C GLN A 527 -2.87 12.13 -28.62
N VAL A 528 -2.51 11.14 -29.43
CA VAL A 528 -3.39 10.07 -29.93
C VAL A 528 -3.53 8.94 -28.91
N GLY A 529 -2.54 8.67 -28.07
CA GLY A 529 -2.65 7.65 -27.00
C GLY A 529 -3.79 7.93 -26.01
N VAL A 530 -4.25 9.18 -25.93
CA VAL A 530 -5.45 9.57 -25.17
C VAL A 530 -6.72 9.51 -26.03
N LEU A 531 -6.59 9.62 -27.37
CA LEU A 531 -7.73 9.72 -28.30
C LEU A 531 -8.12 8.36 -28.93
N GLN A 532 -7.18 7.44 -29.15
CA GLN A 532 -7.47 6.16 -29.85
C GLN A 532 -8.22 5.12 -29.01
N ALA A 533 -8.33 5.31 -27.69
CA ALA A 533 -9.24 4.50 -26.88
C ALA A 533 -10.74 4.73 -27.22
N ASN A 534 -11.05 5.70 -28.07
CA ASN A 534 -12.42 6.15 -28.33
C ASN A 534 -12.98 5.82 -29.74
N ASP A 535 -12.15 5.44 -30.71
CA ASP A 535 -12.64 5.28 -32.11
C ASP A 535 -13.07 3.87 -32.51
N ALA A 536 -12.96 2.87 -31.61
CA ALA A 536 -13.30 1.48 -31.97
C ALA A 536 -14.78 1.11 -31.79
N SER A 537 -15.68 2.07 -31.43
CA SER A 537 -17.12 1.78 -31.24
C SER A 537 -18.06 2.58 -32.17
N ALA A 538 -17.59 2.99 -33.33
CA ALA A 538 -18.43 3.66 -34.35
C ALA A 538 -18.83 2.70 -35.52
N LEU A 539 -18.98 1.41 -35.26
CA LEU A 539 -19.62 0.45 -36.19
C LEU A 539 -20.45 -0.54 -35.34
N ASP A 540 -21.76 -0.32 -35.44
CA ASP A 540 -22.97 -1.01 -35.01
C ASP A 540 -23.68 -0.46 -33.76
#